data_477edeb946446026ca84a43dc7e560ba
#
_entry.id   477edeb946446026ca84a43dc7e560ba
#
_cell.length_a   1.000
_cell.length_b   1.000
_cell.length_c   1.000
_cell.angle_alpha   90.00
_cell.angle_beta   90.00
_cell.angle_gamma   90.00
#
_symmetry.space_group_name_H-M   'P 1'
#
loop_
_entity.id
_entity.type
_entity.pdbx_description
1 polymer ?
#
loop_
_entity_poly.entity_id
_entity_poly.type
_entity_poly.pdbx_seq_one_letter_code
_entity_poly.pdbx_strand_id
1 'polypeptide(L)'
;MRRVPVLLVLATAAAFGCSGDQGPVAGELAVRLATSRSTDRAVLFRVVGPQHGVTAGAGTSYRVVADSSAVGDTTWVAVIAPQGSGLAAGEIARLAVPDTRKSGAYAVALTDVAAASYAVGGTAGVSLTVVKP
;
A
#
# COMPACT_ATOMS: atom_id res chain seq x y z
N MET A 1 -40.85 -59.21 -22.62
CA MET A 1 -40.21 -57.92 -22.86
C MET A 1 -39.93 -57.22 -21.55
N ARG A 2 -38.70 -57.19 -21.19
CA ARG A 2 -38.32 -56.48 -19.95
C ARG A 2 -37.92 -55.08 -20.32
N ARG A 3 -38.72 -54.14 -19.86
CA ARG A 3 -38.36 -52.72 -19.97
C ARG A 3 -37.43 -52.39 -18.80
N VAL A 4 -36.23 -52.09 -19.15
CA VAL A 4 -35.25 -51.55 -18.18
C VAL A 4 -35.61 -50.09 -17.97
N PRO A 5 -35.88 -49.66 -16.76
CA PRO A 5 -35.99 -48.24 -16.50
C PRO A 5 -34.61 -47.62 -16.61
N VAL A 6 -34.45 -46.75 -17.56
CA VAL A 6 -33.29 -45.88 -17.64
C VAL A 6 -33.35 -44.95 -16.41
N LEU A 7 -32.53 -45.28 -15.45
CA LEU A 7 -32.33 -44.37 -14.33
C LEU A 7 -31.57 -43.17 -14.87
N LEU A 8 -32.26 -42.12 -15.12
CA LEU A 8 -31.68 -40.82 -15.42
C LEU A 8 -31.03 -40.30 -14.12
N VAL A 9 -29.77 -40.59 -13.97
CA VAL A 9 -28.97 -39.93 -12.91
C VAL A 9 -28.79 -38.48 -13.33
N LEU A 10 -29.67 -37.63 -12.80
CA LEU A 10 -29.45 -36.22 -12.86
C LEU A 10 -28.27 -35.93 -11.99
N ALA A 11 -27.09 -35.83 -12.58
CA ALA A 11 -25.95 -35.23 -11.92
C ALA A 11 -26.28 -33.75 -11.75
N THR A 12 -26.85 -33.42 -10.61
CA THR A 12 -26.85 -32.05 -10.15
C THR A 12 -25.39 -31.67 -9.93
N ALA A 13 -24.81 -31.09 -10.96
CA ALA A 13 -23.62 -30.32 -10.77
C ALA A 13 -23.99 -29.21 -9.79
N ALA A 14 -23.69 -29.41 -8.52
CA ALA A 14 -23.72 -28.34 -7.56
C ALA A 14 -22.69 -27.35 -8.06
N ALA A 15 -23.17 -26.33 -8.75
CA ALA A 15 -22.38 -25.15 -8.94
C ALA A 15 -22.12 -24.59 -7.55
N PHE A 16 -20.98 -24.94 -7.00
CA PHE A 16 -20.45 -24.20 -5.88
C PHE A 16 -20.15 -22.82 -6.40
N GLY A 17 -21.16 -21.97 -6.36
CA GLY A 17 -20.94 -20.56 -6.47
C GLY A 17 -19.92 -20.24 -5.41
N CYS A 18 -18.77 -19.73 -5.81
CA CYS A 18 -17.80 -19.20 -4.90
C CYS A 18 -18.45 -18.02 -4.18
N SER A 19 -19.24 -18.31 -3.17
CA SER A 19 -19.77 -17.28 -2.30
C SER A 19 -18.67 -16.88 -1.36
N GLY A 20 -17.98 -15.77 -1.69
CA GLY A 20 -17.40 -14.92 -0.71
C GLY A 20 -16.04 -15.26 -0.12
N ASP A 21 -15.50 -16.44 -0.29
CA ASP A 21 -14.13 -16.70 0.13
C ASP A 21 -13.19 -16.55 -1.07
N GLN A 22 -13.00 -15.31 -1.42
CA GLN A 22 -12.00 -14.96 -2.41
C GLN A 22 -10.68 -14.93 -1.70
N GLY A 23 -9.70 -15.66 -2.24
CA GLY A 23 -8.33 -15.61 -1.79
C GLY A 23 -7.77 -14.19 -1.76
N PRO A 24 -6.53 -14.03 -1.32
CA PRO A 24 -5.88 -12.72 -1.28
C PRO A 24 -5.98 -11.99 -2.61
N VAL A 25 -6.28 -10.70 -2.56
CA VAL A 25 -6.33 -9.83 -3.74
C VAL A 25 -5.07 -8.98 -3.77
N ALA A 26 -4.09 -9.40 -4.54
CA ALA A 26 -2.87 -8.64 -4.75
C ALA A 26 -3.17 -7.28 -5.42
N GLY A 27 -2.43 -6.28 -5.05
CA GLY A 27 -2.59 -4.94 -5.60
C GLY A 27 -1.74 -3.93 -4.87
N GLU A 28 -2.21 -2.69 -4.82
CA GLU A 28 -1.48 -1.60 -4.22
C GLU A 28 -2.30 -0.90 -3.15
N LEU A 29 -1.61 -0.43 -2.12
CA LEU A 29 -2.12 0.51 -1.13
C LEU A 29 -1.40 1.84 -1.30
N ALA A 30 -2.11 2.93 -1.05
CA ALA A 30 -1.54 4.27 -1.12
C ALA A 30 -1.08 4.74 0.26
N VAL A 31 0.10 5.34 0.32
CA VAL A 31 0.55 6.11 1.46
C VAL A 31 0.23 7.57 1.19
N ARG A 32 -0.58 8.15 2.04
CA ARG A 32 -1.03 9.55 1.91
C ARG A 32 -0.40 10.42 2.96
N LEU A 33 0.09 11.57 2.51
CA LEU A 33 0.64 12.62 3.34
C LEU A 33 -0.44 13.65 3.66
N ALA A 34 -0.63 13.93 4.93
CA ALA A 34 -1.37 15.08 5.41
C ALA A 34 -0.36 16.07 6.00
N THR A 35 -0.31 17.26 5.45
CA THR A 35 0.63 18.29 5.89
C THR A 35 0.04 19.69 5.70
N SER A 36 0.35 20.57 6.63
CA SER A 36 0.12 22.01 6.50
C SER A 36 1.30 22.74 5.84
N ARG A 37 2.36 22.01 5.53
CA ARG A 37 3.59 22.53 4.90
C ARG A 37 3.70 22.01 3.48
N SER A 38 4.10 22.85 2.55
CA SER A 38 4.29 22.48 1.13
C SER A 38 5.74 22.61 0.66
N THR A 39 6.62 22.99 1.56
CA THR A 39 8.04 23.25 1.26
C THR A 39 8.98 22.14 1.71
N ASP A 40 8.46 21.13 2.39
CA ASP A 40 9.28 19.98 2.82
C ASP A 40 9.78 19.21 1.60
N ARG A 41 11.04 18.81 1.63
CA ARG A 41 11.73 18.17 0.51
C ARG A 41 11.65 16.67 0.54
N ALA A 42 11.59 16.09 1.71
CA ALA A 42 11.58 14.64 1.86
C ALA A 42 10.92 14.23 3.17
N VAL A 43 10.41 13.02 3.18
CA VAL A 43 9.95 12.34 4.39
C VAL A 43 10.64 10.98 4.48
N LEU A 44 10.99 10.60 5.69
CA LEU A 44 11.46 9.27 6.04
C LEU A 44 10.44 8.61 6.95
N PHE A 45 10.00 7.44 6.58
CA PHE A 45 9.03 6.69 7.38
C PHE A 45 9.32 5.20 7.35
N ARG A 46 8.72 4.50 8.26
CA ARG A 46 8.78 3.06 8.37
C ARG A 46 7.41 2.46 8.09
N VAL A 47 7.38 1.44 7.26
CA VAL A 47 6.20 0.64 6.99
C VAL A 47 6.36 -0.71 7.65
N VAL A 48 5.37 -1.11 8.43
CA VAL A 48 5.28 -2.46 9.00
C VAL A 48 4.11 -3.17 8.33
N GLY A 49 4.38 -4.33 7.76
CA GLY A 49 3.43 -5.15 7.03
C GLY A 49 4.06 -5.77 5.79
N PRO A 50 3.54 -6.90 5.32
CA PRO A 50 4.10 -7.58 4.16
C PRO A 50 3.89 -6.76 2.88
N GLN A 51 4.97 -6.46 2.18
CA GLN A 51 4.95 -5.74 0.91
C GLN A 51 6.03 -6.26 -0.03
N HIS A 52 5.84 -6.05 -1.33
CA HIS A 52 6.73 -6.53 -2.38
C HIS A 52 7.51 -5.40 -3.07
N GLY A 53 7.25 -4.20 -2.71
CA GLY A 53 7.92 -3.03 -3.26
C GLY A 53 7.18 -1.74 -2.96
N VAL A 54 7.89 -0.64 -3.09
CA VAL A 54 7.37 0.71 -2.88
C VAL A 54 7.70 1.54 -4.10
N THR A 55 6.71 2.23 -4.64
CA THR A 55 6.85 3.11 -5.79
C THR A 55 6.31 4.50 -5.45
N ALA A 56 6.60 5.46 -6.30
CA ALA A 56 6.08 6.82 -6.14
C ALA A 56 4.56 6.86 -6.25
N GLY A 57 3.94 7.80 -5.58
CA GLY A 57 2.51 8.05 -5.68
C GLY A 57 2.08 8.32 -7.11
N ALA A 58 0.84 7.94 -7.44
CA ALA A 58 0.32 8.10 -8.79
C ALA A 58 0.35 9.57 -9.23
N GLY A 59 0.83 9.82 -10.44
CA GLY A 59 0.93 11.15 -11.01
C GLY A 59 2.00 12.04 -10.40
N THR A 60 2.87 11.50 -9.53
CA THR A 60 3.95 12.27 -8.90
C THR A 60 5.29 11.97 -9.56
N SER A 61 6.21 12.93 -9.47
CA SER A 61 7.61 12.78 -9.89
C SER A 61 8.54 12.56 -8.69
N TYR A 62 8.01 12.10 -7.58
CA TYR A 62 8.80 11.85 -6.38
C TYR A 62 9.76 10.69 -6.58
N ARG A 63 10.93 10.81 -5.99
CA ARG A 63 11.87 9.70 -5.91
C ARG A 63 11.59 8.91 -4.63
N VAL A 64 11.45 7.62 -4.79
CA VAL A 64 11.25 6.71 -3.66
C VAL A 64 12.48 5.83 -3.52
N VAL A 65 13.02 5.77 -2.31
CA VAL A 65 14.08 4.86 -1.91
C VAL A 65 13.53 4.00 -0.77
N ALA A 66 13.52 2.70 -0.98
CA ALA A 66 13.04 1.77 0.01
C ALA A 66 14.10 0.72 0.30
N ASP A 67 14.25 0.40 1.58
CA ASP A 67 15.15 -0.63 2.05
C ASP A 67 14.43 -1.49 3.07
N SER A 68 14.52 -2.80 2.91
CA SER A 68 13.90 -3.75 3.82
C SER A 68 14.82 -4.03 5.00
N SER A 69 14.27 -3.88 6.20
CA SER A 69 14.95 -4.30 7.42
C SER A 69 15.12 -5.82 7.43
N ALA A 70 16.20 -6.28 8.02
CA ALA A 70 16.44 -7.70 8.26
C ALA A 70 15.51 -8.27 9.34
N VAL A 71 14.72 -7.45 10.02
CA VAL A 71 13.83 -7.83 11.11
C VAL A 71 12.37 -7.73 10.66
N GLY A 72 11.77 -8.88 10.37
CA GLY A 72 10.34 -8.98 10.03
C GLY A 72 9.95 -8.24 8.76
N ASP A 73 8.69 -7.81 8.72
CA ASP A 73 8.08 -7.12 7.57
C ASP A 73 8.23 -5.59 7.67
N THR A 74 9.35 -5.12 8.14
CA THR A 74 9.62 -3.68 8.29
C THR A 74 10.42 -3.17 7.11
N THR A 75 9.98 -2.08 6.53
CA THR A 75 10.64 -1.41 5.41
C THR A 75 10.81 0.07 5.72
N TRP A 76 12.03 0.58 5.56
CA TRP A 76 12.30 2.00 5.60
C TRP A 76 12.09 2.61 4.22
N VAL A 77 11.42 3.74 4.18
CA VAL A 77 11.07 4.41 2.94
C VAL A 77 11.38 5.90 3.04
N ALA A 78 12.11 6.40 2.07
CA ALA A 78 12.30 7.82 1.87
C ALA A 78 11.58 8.26 0.59
N VAL A 79 10.78 9.30 0.69
CA VAL A 79 10.14 9.93 -0.46
C VAL A 79 10.70 11.34 -0.59
N ILE A 80 11.25 11.63 -1.75
CA ILE A 80 12.01 12.86 -2.02
C ILE A 80 11.35 13.61 -3.17
N ALA A 81 11.02 14.87 -2.93
CA ALA A 81 10.50 15.74 -3.98
C ALA A 81 11.59 16.10 -4.99
N PRO A 82 11.23 16.36 -6.27
CA PRO A 82 12.17 16.87 -7.25
C PRO A 82 12.82 18.17 -6.78
N GLN A 83 14.03 18.41 -7.27
CA GLN A 83 14.74 19.65 -6.97
C GLN A 83 13.89 20.89 -7.31
N GLY A 84 13.82 21.81 -6.38
CA GLY A 84 13.01 23.01 -6.52
C GLY A 84 11.54 22.84 -6.16
N SER A 85 11.09 21.64 -5.80
CA SER A 85 9.72 21.33 -5.41
C SER A 85 9.64 20.90 -3.97
N GLY A 86 8.42 20.93 -3.41
CA GLY A 86 8.11 20.36 -2.10
C GLY A 86 7.14 19.19 -2.21
N LEU A 87 7.00 18.46 -1.12
CA LEU A 87 6.00 17.40 -1.00
C LEU A 87 4.62 18.02 -0.78
N ALA A 88 3.67 17.67 -1.61
CA ALA A 88 2.29 18.11 -1.48
C ALA A 88 1.47 17.09 -0.67
N ALA A 89 0.44 17.57 0.01
CA ALA A 89 -0.55 16.69 0.63
C ALA A 89 -1.20 15.80 -0.45
N GLY A 90 -1.46 14.56 -0.09
CA GLY A 90 -2.01 13.56 -0.99
C GLY A 90 -1.17 12.30 -1.05
N GLU A 91 -1.32 11.53 -2.10
CA GLU A 91 -0.59 10.29 -2.28
C GLU A 91 0.88 10.55 -2.59
N ILE A 92 1.77 10.00 -1.79
CA ILE A 92 3.23 10.15 -1.97
C ILE A 92 3.94 8.86 -2.35
N ALA A 93 3.36 7.72 -2.02
CA ALA A 93 3.94 6.42 -2.33
C ALA A 93 2.85 5.37 -2.50
N ARG A 94 3.19 4.27 -3.15
CA ARG A 94 2.37 3.07 -3.27
C ARG A 94 3.12 1.85 -2.80
N LEU A 95 2.43 1.01 -2.05
CA LEU A 95 2.93 -0.25 -1.56
C LEU A 95 2.32 -1.38 -2.40
N ALA A 96 3.14 -2.19 -3.03
CA ALA A 96 2.67 -3.43 -3.63
C ALA A 96 2.44 -4.46 -2.51
N VAL A 97 1.22 -4.91 -2.35
CA VAL A 97 0.81 -5.77 -1.24
C VAL A 97 0.16 -7.06 -1.73
N PRO A 98 0.29 -8.15 -0.96
CA PRO A 98 -0.32 -9.44 -1.34
C PRO A 98 -1.85 -9.44 -1.17
N ASP A 99 -2.42 -8.59 -0.34
CA ASP A 99 -3.86 -8.51 -0.13
C ASP A 99 -4.30 -7.09 0.23
N THR A 100 -4.94 -6.43 -0.71
CA THR A 100 -5.42 -5.05 -0.54
C THR A 100 -6.58 -4.93 0.45
N ARG A 101 -7.23 -6.03 0.81
CA ARG A 101 -8.32 -6.05 1.78
C ARG A 101 -7.80 -5.91 3.22
N LYS A 102 -6.53 -6.12 3.43
CA LYS A 102 -5.88 -6.07 4.75
C LYS A 102 -5.13 -4.75 4.97
N SER A 103 -5.69 -3.65 4.52
CA SER A 103 -5.06 -2.32 4.71
C SER A 103 -4.81 -1.99 6.18
N GLY A 104 -5.67 -2.43 7.08
CA GLY A 104 -5.51 -2.23 8.52
C GLY A 104 -4.36 -3.02 9.17
N ALA A 105 -3.77 -3.98 8.46
CA ALA A 105 -2.59 -4.70 8.92
C ALA A 105 -1.27 -3.92 8.71
N TYR A 106 -1.34 -2.79 8.02
CA TYR A 106 -0.18 -1.95 7.74
C TYR A 106 -0.13 -0.78 8.70
N ALA A 107 1.05 -0.53 9.26
CA ALA A 107 1.33 0.63 10.07
C ALA A 107 2.45 1.45 9.43
N VAL A 108 2.27 2.76 9.39
CA VAL A 108 3.29 3.69 8.95
C VAL A 108 3.68 4.60 10.11
N ALA A 109 4.97 4.77 10.32
CA ALA A 109 5.51 5.63 11.34
C ALA A 109 6.45 6.65 10.70
N LEU A 110 6.03 7.93 10.73
CA LEU A 110 6.87 9.02 10.27
C LEU A 110 8.04 9.20 11.24
N THR A 111 9.24 9.21 10.70
CA THR A 111 10.47 9.33 11.48
C THR A 111 11.07 10.71 11.37
N ASP A 112 11.28 11.19 10.15
CA ASP A 112 11.93 12.47 9.90
C ASP A 112 11.31 13.18 8.70
N VAL A 113 11.41 14.48 8.71
CA VAL A 113 11.03 15.35 7.60
C VAL A 113 12.20 16.27 7.29
N ALA A 114 12.59 16.34 6.03
CA ALA A 114 13.57 17.30 5.57
C ALA A 114 12.87 18.56 5.07
N ALA A 115 13.21 19.68 5.68
CA ALA A 115 12.69 21.00 5.31
C ALA A 115 13.25 21.49 3.96
N ALA A 116 12.83 22.67 3.54
CA ALA A 116 13.28 23.28 2.28
C ALA A 116 14.80 23.43 2.16
N SER A 117 15.50 23.56 3.27
CA SER A 117 16.97 23.60 3.35
C SER A 117 17.64 22.22 3.41
N TYR A 118 16.85 21.15 3.33
CA TYR A 118 17.27 19.77 3.58
C TYR A 118 17.74 19.50 5.02
N ALA A 119 17.58 20.45 5.92
CA ALA A 119 17.77 20.20 7.33
C ALA A 119 16.64 19.33 7.88
N VAL A 120 16.97 18.43 8.79
CA VAL A 120 15.95 17.62 9.47
C VAL A 120 15.07 18.54 10.29
N GLY A 121 13.79 18.54 9.99
CA GLY A 121 12.78 19.33 10.68
C GLY A 121 11.93 18.47 11.61
N GLY A 122 11.13 19.13 12.43
CA GLY A 122 10.15 18.43 13.25
C GLY A 122 9.03 17.82 12.42
N THR A 123 8.41 16.78 12.95
CA THR A 123 7.28 16.08 12.31
C THR A 123 5.93 16.72 12.65
N ALA A 124 5.89 17.81 13.40
CA ALA A 124 4.67 18.48 13.80
C ALA A 124 3.85 18.94 12.58
N GLY A 125 2.57 18.67 12.57
CA GLY A 125 1.67 19.03 11.47
C GLY A 125 1.81 18.12 10.23
N VAL A 126 2.57 17.04 10.31
CA VAL A 126 2.76 16.07 9.25
C VAL A 126 2.32 14.70 9.73
N SER A 127 1.51 14.02 8.93
CA SER A 127 1.08 12.66 9.24
C SER A 127 0.96 11.81 7.97
N LEU A 128 1.07 10.50 8.15
CA LEU A 128 0.93 9.52 7.08
C LEU A 128 -0.18 8.54 7.39
N THR A 129 -0.91 8.14 6.37
CA THR A 129 -1.93 7.09 6.45
C THR A 129 -1.78 6.12 5.29
N VAL A 130 -2.20 4.86 5.50
CA VAL A 130 -2.29 3.84 4.46
C VAL A 130 -3.75 3.62 4.13
N VAL A 131 -4.09 3.75 2.87
CA VAL A 131 -5.47 3.61 2.37
C VAL A 131 -5.50 2.85 1.05
N LYS A 132 -6.66 2.36 0.69
CA LYS A 132 -6.89 1.91 -0.68
C LYS A 132 -6.85 3.12 -1.61
N PRO A 133 -6.17 3.01 -2.74
CA PRO A 133 -6.14 4.08 -3.72
C PRO A 133 -7.51 4.38 -4.30
#